data_49c0393d17d1db3ef6d3b47d2876926b
#
_entry.id   49c0393d17d1db3ef6d3b47d2876926b
#
_cell.length_a   1.000
_cell.length_b   1.000
_cell.length_c   1.000
_cell.angle_alpha   90.00
_cell.angle_beta   90.00
_cell.angle_gamma   90.00
#
_symmetry.space_group_name_H-M   'P 1'
#
loop_
_entity.id
_entity.type
_entity.pdbx_description
1 polymer ?
#
loop_
_entity_poly.entity_id
_entity_poly.type
_entity_poly.pdbx_seq_one_letter_code
_entity_poly.pdbx_strand_id
1 'polypeptide(L)'
;PFLKAYEFIKNEDIHDSQKTPPFVIIGSGLAAIEVSYALRKRWRNRRIKLFCHQKKINNKILKSLRNSHIELVDNLDFDYGKIILCTGNTSPLWVERKLLDFDSNGRFITNQNLKLKNCSGIFATGDCAVIESAKRPASGIFAVKVLNTLVKNLKKDIEGQSLKKWSPQRFGLQIVNLFPARNPMSFAIYNDFVFGPSFLIWFFKNRIDRNFIKQFHLKKGKMPKKG
;
A
#
# COMPACT_ATOMS: atom_id res chain seq x y z
N PRO A 1 -3.23 -15.82 -1.92
CA PRO A 1 -2.28 -14.97 -2.64
C PRO A 1 -0.99 -14.74 -1.86
N PHE A 2 -1.04 -14.39 -0.56
CA PHE A 2 0.13 -14.09 0.26
C PHE A 2 1.10 -15.27 0.40
N LEU A 3 0.59 -16.49 0.69
CA LEU A 3 1.41 -17.71 0.80
C LEU A 3 2.15 -18.01 -0.50
N LYS A 4 1.48 -17.90 -1.65
CA LYS A 4 2.12 -18.10 -2.96
C LYS A 4 3.23 -17.08 -3.23
N ALA A 5 3.03 -15.81 -2.86
CA ALA A 5 4.06 -14.78 -2.98
C ALA A 5 5.24 -15.04 -2.04
N TYR A 6 5.00 -15.52 -0.83
CA TYR A 6 6.03 -15.89 0.12
C TYR A 6 6.86 -17.08 -0.36
N GLU A 7 6.21 -18.15 -0.83
CA GLU A 7 6.87 -19.34 -1.41
C GLU A 7 7.70 -18.97 -2.64
N PHE A 8 7.14 -18.14 -3.52
CA PHE A 8 7.86 -17.60 -4.67
C PHE A 8 9.15 -16.90 -4.25
N ILE A 9 9.09 -15.98 -3.28
CA ILE A 9 10.25 -15.24 -2.79
C ILE A 9 11.26 -16.19 -2.13
N LYS A 10 10.79 -17.16 -1.34
CA LYS A 10 11.64 -18.14 -0.67
C LYS A 10 12.42 -19.01 -1.67
N ASN A 11 11.77 -19.44 -2.75
CA ASN A 11 12.41 -20.26 -3.78
C ASN A 11 13.46 -19.47 -4.59
N GLU A 12 13.37 -18.15 -4.63
CA GLU A 12 14.33 -17.28 -5.32
C GLU A 12 15.57 -16.92 -4.46
N ASP A 13 15.59 -17.26 -3.18
CA ASP A 13 16.66 -16.85 -2.24
C ASP A 13 18.06 -17.32 -2.61
N ILE A 14 18.19 -18.49 -3.22
CA ILE A 14 19.46 -19.07 -3.63
C ILE A 14 20.05 -18.42 -4.90
N HIS A 15 19.31 -17.52 -5.56
CA HIS A 15 19.65 -16.95 -6.86
C HIS A 15 20.07 -15.47 -6.77
N ASP A 16 21.12 -15.15 -6.00
CA ASP A 16 21.67 -13.78 -5.91
C ASP A 16 22.90 -13.61 -6.82
N SER A 17 22.67 -13.56 -8.13
CA SER A 17 23.72 -13.38 -9.14
C SER A 17 23.25 -12.44 -10.26
N GLN A 18 24.18 -11.69 -10.86
CA GLN A 18 23.91 -10.88 -12.05
C GLN A 18 23.55 -11.73 -13.29
N LYS A 19 23.97 -12.99 -13.33
CA LYS A 19 23.64 -13.95 -14.38
C LYS A 19 22.21 -14.49 -14.26
N THR A 20 21.61 -14.39 -13.09
CA THR A 20 20.22 -14.79 -12.87
C THR A 20 19.26 -13.79 -13.53
N PRO A 21 18.16 -14.27 -14.14
CA PRO A 21 17.15 -13.38 -14.72
C PRO A 21 16.70 -12.32 -13.72
N PRO A 22 16.51 -11.04 -14.14
CA PRO A 22 16.24 -9.93 -13.24
C PRO A 22 14.89 -10.08 -12.53
N PHE A 23 14.72 -9.37 -11.41
CA PHE A 23 13.38 -9.00 -10.98
C PHE A 23 12.90 -7.79 -11.79
N VAL A 24 11.71 -7.87 -12.35
CA VAL A 24 11.08 -6.78 -13.09
C VAL A 24 9.85 -6.31 -12.31
N ILE A 25 9.92 -5.11 -11.76
CA ILE A 25 8.80 -4.48 -11.05
C ILE A 25 8.08 -3.56 -12.04
N ILE A 26 6.76 -3.69 -12.13
CA ILE A 26 5.94 -2.86 -13.00
C ILE A 26 5.06 -1.94 -12.16
N GLY A 27 5.28 -0.61 -12.24
CA GLY A 27 4.49 0.39 -11.55
C GLY A 27 5.25 1.67 -11.24
N SER A 28 4.53 2.78 -11.10
CA SER A 28 5.10 4.10 -10.79
C SER A 28 4.72 4.61 -9.39
N GLY A 29 3.96 3.81 -8.64
CA GLY A 29 3.50 4.14 -7.28
C GLY A 29 4.53 3.81 -6.20
N LEU A 30 4.26 4.26 -4.97
CA LEU A 30 5.14 4.04 -3.82
C LEU A 30 5.37 2.56 -3.53
N ALA A 31 4.37 1.71 -3.75
CA ALA A 31 4.51 0.26 -3.59
C ALA A 31 5.61 -0.32 -4.48
N ALA A 32 5.67 0.09 -5.76
CA ALA A 32 6.73 -0.33 -6.68
C ALA A 32 8.11 0.10 -6.20
N ILE A 33 8.22 1.33 -5.69
CA ILE A 33 9.45 1.89 -5.15
C ILE A 33 9.90 1.10 -3.91
N GLU A 34 9.01 0.88 -2.93
CA GLU A 34 9.34 0.13 -1.70
C GLU A 34 9.72 -1.32 -2.00
N VAL A 35 9.00 -2.00 -2.90
CA VAL A 35 9.33 -3.36 -3.34
C VAL A 35 10.71 -3.40 -3.99
N SER A 36 11.05 -2.43 -4.84
CA SER A 36 12.37 -2.35 -5.47
C SER A 36 13.51 -2.26 -4.44
N TYR A 37 13.36 -1.42 -3.41
CA TYR A 37 14.34 -1.33 -2.32
C TYR A 37 14.38 -2.60 -1.46
N ALA A 38 13.22 -3.20 -1.17
CA ALA A 38 13.16 -4.43 -0.39
C ALA A 38 13.88 -5.58 -1.11
N LEU A 39 13.68 -5.72 -2.42
CA LEU A 39 14.37 -6.70 -3.25
C LEU A 39 15.88 -6.41 -3.28
N ARG A 40 16.31 -5.15 -3.47
CA ARG A 40 17.72 -4.78 -3.47
C ARG A 40 18.40 -5.07 -2.12
N LYS A 41 17.70 -4.89 -1.01
CA LYS A 41 18.22 -5.25 0.31
C LYS A 41 18.50 -6.75 0.41
N ARG A 42 17.60 -7.58 -0.13
CA ARG A 42 17.72 -9.05 -0.01
C ARG A 42 18.67 -9.62 -1.06
N TRP A 43 18.56 -9.18 -2.31
CA TRP A 43 19.40 -9.62 -3.43
C TRP A 43 20.35 -8.51 -3.84
N ARG A 44 21.59 -8.57 -3.33
CA ARG A 44 22.57 -7.51 -3.52
C ARG A 44 23.18 -7.47 -4.92
N ASN A 45 23.30 -8.66 -5.54
CA ASN A 45 23.99 -8.84 -6.82
C ASN A 45 23.01 -9.01 -8.00
N ARG A 46 21.80 -9.48 -7.75
CA ARG A 46 20.82 -9.71 -8.81
C ARG A 46 20.33 -8.40 -9.43
N ARG A 47 20.14 -8.37 -10.75
CA ARG A 47 19.60 -7.21 -11.44
C ARG A 47 18.14 -6.97 -11.02
N ILE A 48 17.80 -5.69 -10.81
CA ILE A 48 16.44 -5.25 -10.47
C ILE A 48 16.08 -4.14 -11.42
N LYS A 49 15.04 -4.37 -12.22
CA LYS A 49 14.49 -3.42 -13.21
C LYS A 49 13.17 -2.87 -12.70
N LEU A 50 13.01 -1.56 -12.70
CA LEU A 50 11.75 -0.89 -12.40
C LEU A 50 11.22 -0.25 -13.69
N PHE A 51 10.17 -0.87 -14.25
CA PHE A 51 9.41 -0.30 -15.36
C PHE A 51 8.39 0.70 -14.81
N CYS A 52 8.61 1.99 -15.10
CA CYS A 52 7.80 3.06 -14.53
C CYS A 52 7.77 4.30 -15.42
N HIS A 53 6.72 5.07 -15.30
CA HIS A 53 6.66 6.41 -15.87
C HIS A 53 7.52 7.37 -15.02
N GLN A 54 8.78 7.57 -15.39
CA GLN A 54 9.74 8.36 -14.60
C GLN A 54 9.24 9.79 -14.32
N LYS A 55 8.51 10.41 -15.25
CA LYS A 55 7.89 11.74 -15.07
C LYS A 55 6.92 11.84 -13.87
N LYS A 56 6.39 10.70 -13.39
CA LYS A 56 5.48 10.64 -12.23
C LYS A 56 6.21 10.47 -10.90
N ILE A 57 7.52 10.27 -10.91
CA ILE A 57 8.34 10.02 -9.72
C ILE A 57 9.22 11.24 -9.46
N ASN A 58 9.25 11.69 -8.21
CA ASN A 58 10.09 12.82 -7.81
C ASN A 58 11.59 12.55 -8.09
N ASN A 59 12.31 13.56 -8.58
CA ASN A 59 13.72 13.44 -8.97
C ASN A 59 14.65 12.97 -7.84
N LYS A 60 14.38 13.34 -6.59
CA LYS A 60 15.16 12.85 -5.43
C LYS A 60 15.03 11.34 -5.27
N ILE A 61 13.84 10.81 -5.47
CA ILE A 61 13.57 9.37 -5.42
C ILE A 61 14.20 8.66 -6.61
N LEU A 62 14.07 9.20 -7.82
CA LEU A 62 14.74 8.65 -9.02
C LEU A 62 16.25 8.56 -8.84
N LYS A 63 16.88 9.63 -8.34
CA LYS A 63 18.32 9.63 -8.04
C LYS A 63 18.69 8.56 -7.01
N SER A 64 17.89 8.40 -5.96
CA SER A 64 18.12 7.40 -4.94
C SER A 64 17.97 5.96 -5.47
N LEU A 65 16.99 5.69 -6.35
CA LEU A 65 16.82 4.40 -7.00
C LEU A 65 18.06 4.03 -7.84
N ARG A 66 18.54 4.96 -8.67
CA ARG A 66 19.77 4.77 -9.48
C ARG A 66 20.99 4.51 -8.61
N ASN A 67 21.17 5.29 -7.54
CA ASN A 67 22.28 5.08 -6.58
C ASN A 67 22.19 3.75 -5.84
N SER A 68 21.01 3.14 -5.78
CA SER A 68 20.79 1.80 -5.22
C SER A 68 20.88 0.69 -6.28
N HIS A 69 21.45 0.99 -7.45
CA HIS A 69 21.59 0.04 -8.56
C HIS A 69 20.25 -0.61 -8.99
N ILE A 70 19.17 0.19 -8.97
CA ILE A 70 17.87 -0.20 -9.53
C ILE A 70 17.78 0.43 -10.92
N GLU A 71 17.69 -0.40 -11.94
CA GLU A 71 17.61 0.01 -13.34
C GLU A 71 16.21 0.57 -13.61
N LEU A 72 16.13 1.83 -14.06
CA LEU A 72 14.87 2.45 -14.47
C LEU A 72 14.70 2.24 -15.97
N VAL A 73 13.62 1.56 -16.36
CA VAL A 73 13.34 1.22 -17.75
C VAL A 73 11.99 1.79 -18.20
N ASP A 74 11.96 2.33 -19.40
CA ASP A 74 10.75 2.88 -20.02
C ASP A 74 10.10 1.89 -21.00
N ASN A 75 10.86 0.88 -21.45
CA ASN A 75 10.40 -0.20 -22.29
C ASN A 75 10.66 -1.55 -21.64
N LEU A 76 9.77 -2.51 -21.85
CA LEU A 76 9.97 -3.89 -21.43
C LEU A 76 10.67 -4.65 -22.53
N ASP A 77 11.95 -4.95 -22.35
CA ASP A 77 12.66 -5.89 -23.20
C ASP A 77 12.22 -7.31 -22.89
N PHE A 78 12.25 -8.19 -23.92
CA PHE A 78 11.76 -9.57 -23.82
C PHE A 78 12.61 -10.51 -22.95
N ASP A 79 13.71 -10.02 -22.35
CA ASP A 79 14.49 -10.77 -21.35
C ASP A 79 13.77 -10.72 -19.99
N TYR A 80 12.61 -11.38 -19.95
CA TYR A 80 11.74 -11.38 -18.77
C TYR A 80 12.30 -12.26 -17.67
N GLY A 81 12.68 -11.60 -16.61
CA GLY A 81 12.91 -12.26 -15.34
C GLY A 81 11.61 -12.56 -14.59
N LYS A 82 11.68 -12.44 -13.29
CA LYS A 82 10.50 -12.58 -12.41
C LYS A 82 9.74 -11.27 -12.33
N ILE A 83 8.50 -11.24 -12.77
CA ILE A 83 7.67 -10.05 -12.86
C ILE A 83 6.86 -9.86 -11.57
N ILE A 84 6.88 -8.64 -11.03
CA ILE A 84 6.09 -8.21 -9.85
C ILE A 84 5.24 -7.01 -10.26
N LEU A 85 3.92 -7.18 -10.23
CA LEU A 85 2.99 -6.13 -10.60
C LEU A 85 2.63 -5.26 -9.39
N CYS A 86 2.90 -3.94 -9.51
CA CYS A 86 2.55 -2.92 -8.54
C CYS A 86 1.71 -1.81 -9.22
N THR A 87 0.69 -2.22 -10.01
CA THR A 87 -0.07 -1.35 -10.91
C THR A 87 -1.34 -0.76 -10.28
N GLY A 88 -1.54 -0.96 -8.99
CA GLY A 88 -2.69 -0.44 -8.23
C GLY A 88 -3.63 -1.53 -7.73
N ASN A 89 -4.72 -1.09 -7.13
CA ASN A 89 -5.75 -1.96 -6.54
C ASN A 89 -7.03 -1.87 -7.34
N THR A 90 -7.69 -3.01 -7.51
CA THR A 90 -9.04 -3.10 -8.06
C THR A 90 -9.99 -3.66 -7.00
N SER A 91 -11.30 -3.46 -7.18
CA SER A 91 -12.30 -4.07 -6.30
C SER A 91 -12.25 -5.60 -6.36
N PRO A 92 -12.75 -6.29 -5.33
CA PRO A 92 -12.85 -7.75 -5.33
C PRO A 92 -13.64 -8.25 -6.53
N LEU A 93 -13.08 -9.19 -7.29
CA LEU A 93 -13.71 -9.75 -8.51
C LEU A 93 -14.95 -10.59 -8.23
N TRP A 94 -15.12 -11.08 -6.99
CA TRP A 94 -16.23 -11.92 -6.57
C TRP A 94 -17.53 -11.15 -6.31
N VAL A 95 -17.48 -9.80 -6.32
CA VAL A 95 -18.68 -8.99 -6.12
C VAL A 95 -19.38 -8.78 -7.46
N GLU A 96 -20.67 -9.09 -7.49
CA GLU A 96 -21.49 -8.89 -8.69
C GLU A 96 -21.69 -7.38 -8.95
N ARG A 97 -21.10 -6.89 -10.05
CA ARG A 97 -21.06 -5.46 -10.38
C ARG A 97 -22.40 -4.87 -10.79
N LYS A 98 -23.37 -5.72 -11.15
CA LYS A 98 -24.69 -5.26 -11.64
C LYS A 98 -25.54 -4.59 -10.57
N LEU A 99 -25.29 -4.91 -9.29
CA LEU A 99 -26.12 -4.45 -8.17
C LEU A 99 -25.54 -3.27 -7.40
N LEU A 100 -24.28 -2.90 -7.66
CA LEU A 100 -23.54 -1.93 -6.84
C LEU A 100 -22.86 -0.87 -7.70
N ASP A 101 -22.76 0.34 -7.17
CA ASP A 101 -22.08 1.45 -7.83
C ASP A 101 -20.57 1.39 -7.62
N PHE A 102 -19.81 1.53 -8.73
CA PHE A 102 -18.35 1.54 -8.74
C PHE A 102 -17.80 2.77 -9.44
N ASP A 103 -16.66 3.24 -9.00
CA ASP A 103 -15.91 4.26 -9.73
C ASP A 103 -15.15 3.66 -10.94
N SER A 104 -14.50 4.51 -11.71
CA SER A 104 -13.70 4.09 -12.89
C SER A 104 -12.56 3.12 -12.56
N ASN A 105 -12.10 3.09 -11.30
CA ASN A 105 -11.07 2.17 -10.81
C ASN A 105 -11.66 0.90 -10.20
N GLY A 106 -12.98 0.71 -10.28
CA GLY A 106 -13.67 -0.45 -9.73
C GLY A 106 -13.81 -0.44 -8.20
N ARG A 107 -13.72 0.72 -7.54
CA ARG A 107 -13.96 0.85 -6.10
C ARG A 107 -15.42 1.14 -5.81
N PHE A 108 -15.93 0.61 -4.70
CA PHE A 108 -17.30 0.89 -4.25
C PHE A 108 -17.50 2.39 -3.99
N ILE A 109 -18.60 2.95 -4.49
CA ILE A 109 -18.98 4.33 -4.21
C ILE A 109 -19.78 4.36 -2.91
N THR A 110 -19.30 5.14 -1.94
CA THR A 110 -19.96 5.33 -0.64
C THR A 110 -20.34 6.80 -0.42
N ASN A 111 -21.32 7.00 0.46
CA ASN A 111 -21.61 8.32 1.01
C ASN A 111 -20.61 8.67 2.15
N GLN A 112 -20.74 9.87 2.71
CA GLN A 112 -19.90 10.32 3.84
C GLN A 112 -20.07 9.49 5.11
N ASN A 113 -21.16 8.74 5.25
CA ASN A 113 -21.37 7.84 6.38
C ASN A 113 -20.75 6.46 6.17
N LEU A 114 -20.03 6.25 5.07
CA LEU A 114 -19.34 5.03 4.67
C LEU A 114 -20.28 3.91 4.23
N LYS A 115 -21.58 4.21 4.00
CA LYS A 115 -22.54 3.26 3.43
C LYS A 115 -22.52 3.30 1.91
N LEU A 116 -22.75 2.16 1.29
CA LEU A 116 -23.03 2.09 -0.15
C LEU A 116 -24.30 2.89 -0.48
N LYS A 117 -24.31 3.53 -1.65
CA LYS A 117 -25.36 4.47 -2.02
C LYS A 117 -26.71 3.77 -2.17
N ASN A 118 -26.74 2.62 -2.81
CA ASN A 118 -27.97 1.91 -3.19
C ASN A 118 -28.23 0.65 -2.33
N CYS A 119 -27.50 0.46 -1.22
CA CYS A 119 -27.67 -0.70 -0.36
C CYS A 119 -27.72 -0.31 1.10
N SER A 120 -28.83 -0.60 1.77
CA SER A 120 -28.95 -0.43 3.21
C SER A 120 -28.13 -1.50 3.95
N GLY A 121 -27.44 -1.09 5.03
CA GLY A 121 -26.72 -2.04 5.88
C GLY A 121 -25.31 -2.43 5.40
N ILE A 122 -24.87 -2.01 4.20
CA ILE A 122 -23.53 -2.33 3.70
C ILE A 122 -22.61 -1.11 3.85
N PHE A 123 -21.48 -1.33 4.53
CA PHE A 123 -20.41 -0.35 4.67
C PHE A 123 -19.18 -0.79 3.88
N ALA A 124 -18.51 0.18 3.23
CA ALA A 124 -17.25 -0.06 2.56
C ALA A 124 -16.27 1.09 2.83
N THR A 125 -14.98 0.74 2.99
CA THR A 125 -13.93 1.71 3.27
C THR A 125 -12.55 1.16 2.93
N GLY A 126 -11.52 1.98 3.02
CA GLY A 126 -10.15 1.61 2.67
C GLY A 126 -9.94 1.61 1.15
N ASP A 127 -9.03 0.73 0.68
CA ASP A 127 -8.62 0.72 -0.72
C ASP A 127 -9.71 0.24 -1.69
N CYS A 128 -10.71 -0.49 -1.19
CA CYS A 128 -11.82 -0.97 -2.01
C CYS A 128 -12.97 0.04 -2.17
N ALA A 129 -12.93 1.19 -1.49
CA ALA A 129 -14.02 2.16 -1.51
C ALA A 129 -13.55 3.60 -1.76
N VAL A 130 -14.47 4.42 -2.24
CA VAL A 130 -14.29 5.86 -2.43
C VAL A 130 -15.53 6.62 -1.99
N ILE A 131 -15.34 7.72 -1.25
CA ILE A 131 -16.43 8.61 -0.90
C ILE A 131 -16.74 9.51 -2.09
N GLU A 132 -17.98 9.49 -2.57
CA GLU A 132 -18.41 10.22 -3.77
C GLU A 132 -18.06 11.71 -3.71
N SER A 133 -18.38 12.37 -2.59
CA SER A 133 -18.15 13.80 -2.38
C SER A 133 -16.70 14.19 -2.07
N ALA A 134 -15.82 13.22 -1.84
CA ALA A 134 -14.45 13.49 -1.41
C ALA A 134 -13.49 12.41 -1.93
N LYS A 135 -13.46 12.25 -3.25
CA LYS A 135 -12.60 11.24 -3.92
C LYS A 135 -11.13 11.40 -3.55
N ARG A 136 -10.48 10.32 -3.15
CA ARG A 136 -9.06 10.24 -2.82
C ARG A 136 -8.45 8.99 -3.43
N PRO A 137 -7.14 9.01 -3.74
CA PRO A 137 -6.41 7.78 -4.10
C PRO A 137 -6.49 6.75 -2.99
N ALA A 138 -6.44 5.47 -3.32
CA ALA A 138 -6.28 4.40 -2.36
C ALA A 138 -4.98 4.60 -1.57
N SER A 139 -5.08 4.55 -0.23
CA SER A 139 -3.92 4.78 0.65
C SER A 139 -4.18 4.23 2.04
N GLY A 140 -3.22 3.50 2.57
CA GLY A 140 -3.28 2.93 3.92
C GLY A 140 -3.54 3.97 5.02
N ILE A 141 -3.07 5.22 4.86
CA ILE A 141 -3.33 6.29 5.84
C ILE A 141 -4.82 6.63 5.94
N PHE A 142 -5.55 6.66 4.83
CA PHE A 142 -6.99 6.89 4.84
C PHE A 142 -7.74 5.69 5.42
N ALA A 143 -7.31 4.47 5.07
CA ALA A 143 -7.87 3.23 5.61
C ALA A 143 -7.75 3.16 7.15
N VAL A 144 -6.59 3.54 7.71
CA VAL A 144 -6.39 3.57 9.17
C VAL A 144 -7.21 4.67 9.84
N LYS A 145 -7.24 5.88 9.26
CA LYS A 145 -7.93 7.02 9.88
C LYS A 145 -9.45 6.87 9.90
N VAL A 146 -10.04 6.22 8.91
CA VAL A 146 -11.48 6.01 8.82
C VAL A 146 -12.00 4.96 9.82
N LEU A 147 -11.15 4.08 10.32
CA LEU A 147 -11.52 2.93 11.14
C LEU A 147 -12.39 3.32 12.36
N ASN A 148 -12.01 4.36 13.09
CA ASN A 148 -12.77 4.81 14.26
C ASN A 148 -14.19 5.29 13.88
N THR A 149 -14.35 5.92 12.71
CA THR A 149 -15.67 6.35 12.24
C THR A 149 -16.48 5.15 11.77
N LEU A 150 -15.87 4.19 11.09
CA LEU A 150 -16.53 2.95 10.67
C LEU A 150 -17.08 2.18 11.88
N VAL A 151 -16.26 1.94 12.91
CA VAL A 151 -16.68 1.21 14.12
C VAL A 151 -17.84 1.92 14.82
N LYS A 152 -17.80 3.25 14.94
CA LYS A 152 -18.88 4.03 15.54
C LYS A 152 -20.15 3.96 14.68
N ASN A 153 -20.02 4.01 13.37
CA ASN A 153 -21.17 3.97 12.46
C ASN A 153 -21.82 2.59 12.44
N LEU A 154 -21.05 1.51 12.50
CA LEU A 154 -21.59 0.15 12.61
C LEU A 154 -22.43 -0.01 13.89
N LYS A 155 -21.94 0.46 15.06
CA LYS A 155 -22.69 0.43 16.31
C LYS A 155 -23.97 1.25 16.21
N LYS A 156 -23.88 2.48 15.72
CA LYS A 156 -25.03 3.37 15.59
C LYS A 156 -26.08 2.85 14.60
N ASP A 157 -25.65 2.19 13.55
CA ASP A 157 -26.57 1.58 12.58
C ASP A 157 -27.40 0.45 13.19
N ILE A 158 -26.75 -0.41 14.00
CA ILE A 158 -27.44 -1.48 14.75
C ILE A 158 -28.43 -0.88 15.76
N GLU A 159 -28.10 0.24 16.39
CA GLU A 159 -28.92 0.93 17.38
C GLU A 159 -29.98 1.88 16.74
N GLY A 160 -30.08 1.95 15.42
CA GLY A 160 -30.98 2.86 14.73
C GLY A 160 -30.66 4.35 14.90
N GLN A 161 -29.43 4.69 15.29
CA GLN A 161 -28.99 6.06 15.55
C GLN A 161 -28.44 6.73 14.30
N SER A 162 -28.40 8.09 14.33
CA SER A 162 -27.83 8.89 13.24
C SER A 162 -26.31 8.64 13.09
N LEU A 163 -25.86 8.39 11.85
CA LEU A 163 -24.48 8.06 11.53
C LEU A 163 -23.60 9.32 11.48
N LYS A 164 -22.32 9.15 11.80
CA LYS A 164 -21.31 10.22 11.70
C LYS A 164 -20.80 10.33 10.27
N LYS A 165 -20.69 11.57 9.79
CA LYS A 165 -20.00 11.87 8.54
C LYS A 165 -18.49 11.81 8.74
N TRP A 166 -17.77 11.27 7.76
CA TRP A 166 -16.32 11.29 7.67
C TRP A 166 -15.90 11.94 6.36
N SER A 167 -14.89 12.80 6.46
CA SER A 167 -14.28 13.43 5.29
C SER A 167 -12.78 13.19 5.33
N PRO A 168 -12.19 12.58 4.29
CA PRO A 168 -10.77 12.35 4.23
C PRO A 168 -10.00 13.66 4.10
N GLN A 169 -8.82 13.73 4.71
CA GLN A 169 -7.92 14.86 4.55
C GLN A 169 -7.53 15.03 3.07
N ARG A 170 -7.25 16.27 2.67
CA ARG A 170 -6.81 16.57 1.29
C ARG A 170 -5.51 15.85 0.95
N PHE A 171 -4.55 15.84 1.87
CA PHE A 171 -3.26 15.19 1.72
C PHE A 171 -2.97 14.26 2.89
N GLY A 172 -2.26 13.18 2.63
CA GLY A 172 -1.75 12.26 3.65
C GLY A 172 -0.23 12.24 3.61
N LEU A 173 0.41 12.24 4.77
CA LEU A 173 1.85 12.01 4.88
C LEU A 173 2.14 10.56 4.47
N GLN A 174 2.91 10.37 3.42
CA GLN A 174 3.37 9.06 2.95
C GLN A 174 4.85 8.91 3.29
N ILE A 175 5.24 7.76 3.78
CA ILE A 175 6.64 7.48 4.12
C ILE A 175 7.09 6.25 3.37
N VAL A 176 8.14 6.41 2.57
CA VAL A 176 8.72 5.37 1.72
C VAL A 176 10.03 4.90 2.35
N ASN A 177 10.10 3.60 2.64
CA ASN A 177 11.30 3.01 3.20
C ASN A 177 12.33 2.73 2.12
N LEU A 178 13.57 3.16 2.39
CA LEU A 178 14.76 2.71 1.70
C LEU A 178 15.48 1.70 2.59
N PHE A 179 16.06 0.69 1.98
CA PHE A 179 16.85 -0.31 2.69
C PHE A 179 18.31 -0.25 2.26
N PRO A 180 19.04 0.84 2.56
CA PRO A 180 20.47 0.90 2.28
C PRO A 180 21.20 -0.19 3.09
N ALA A 181 22.35 -0.64 2.58
CA ALA A 181 23.07 -1.77 3.14
C ALA A 181 23.52 -1.54 4.60
N ARG A 182 23.75 -0.30 5.02
CA ARG A 182 24.30 0.02 6.34
C ARG A 182 23.32 0.71 7.28
N ASN A 183 22.56 1.72 6.81
CA ASN A 183 21.66 2.50 7.65
C ASN A 183 20.27 2.58 7.03
N PRO A 184 19.21 2.17 7.76
CA PRO A 184 17.85 2.32 7.26
C PRO A 184 17.47 3.79 7.19
N MET A 185 16.89 4.20 6.07
CA MET A 185 16.41 5.57 5.83
C MET A 185 15.05 5.54 5.17
N SER A 186 14.33 6.64 5.25
CA SER A 186 13.05 6.82 4.58
C SER A 186 12.92 8.22 3.99
N PHE A 187 12.15 8.32 2.92
CA PHE A 187 11.60 9.58 2.45
C PHE A 187 10.24 9.83 3.12
N ALA A 188 9.96 11.08 3.45
CA ALA A 188 8.62 11.54 3.78
C ALA A 188 8.10 12.38 2.61
N ILE A 189 6.88 12.07 2.16
CA ILE A 189 6.22 12.74 1.05
C ILE A 189 4.92 13.35 1.56
N TYR A 190 4.78 14.66 1.38
CA TYR A 190 3.55 15.36 1.70
C TYR A 190 3.19 16.30 0.54
N ASN A 191 2.08 16.02 -0.12
CA ASN A 191 1.74 16.64 -1.41
C ASN A 191 2.89 16.43 -2.42
N ASP A 192 3.45 17.49 -2.98
CA ASP A 192 4.56 17.45 -3.94
C ASP A 192 5.96 17.54 -3.29
N PHE A 193 6.00 17.74 -1.97
CA PHE A 193 7.25 17.87 -1.24
C PHE A 193 7.81 16.52 -0.80
N VAL A 194 9.10 16.30 -1.11
CA VAL A 194 9.85 15.11 -0.69
C VAL A 194 10.98 15.52 0.24
N PHE A 195 10.93 15.03 1.47
CA PHE A 195 11.92 15.23 2.53
C PHE A 195 12.75 13.97 2.72
N GLY A 196 14.00 14.15 3.04
CA GLY A 196 14.94 13.05 3.25
C GLY A 196 15.78 12.73 1.99
N PRO A 197 16.38 11.52 1.93
CA PRO A 197 16.19 10.40 2.87
C PRO A 197 16.84 10.66 4.23
N SER A 198 16.20 10.20 5.32
CA SER A 198 16.68 10.38 6.69
C SER A 198 16.40 9.16 7.58
N PHE A 199 17.37 8.89 8.48
CA PHE A 199 17.20 7.90 9.54
C PHE A 199 16.09 8.29 10.53
N LEU A 200 15.96 9.58 10.85
CA LEU A 200 14.91 10.05 11.76
C LEU A 200 13.51 9.77 11.22
N ILE A 201 13.30 9.98 9.91
CA ILE A 201 12.02 9.66 9.26
C ILE A 201 11.73 8.17 9.37
N TRP A 202 12.72 7.32 9.12
CA TRP A 202 12.58 5.88 9.28
C TRP A 202 12.28 5.49 10.73
N PHE A 203 12.98 6.07 11.70
CA PHE A 203 12.77 5.80 13.12
C PHE A 203 11.34 6.12 13.56
N PHE A 204 10.83 7.30 13.18
CA PHE A 204 9.46 7.69 13.48
C PHE A 204 8.43 6.76 12.82
N LYS A 205 8.63 6.44 11.53
CA LYS A 205 7.77 5.47 10.84
C LYS A 205 7.74 4.12 11.56
N ASN A 206 8.89 3.58 11.88
CA ASN A 206 9.00 2.29 12.55
C ASN A 206 8.32 2.30 13.94
N ARG A 207 8.41 3.41 14.68
CA ARG A 207 7.70 3.60 15.95
C ARG A 207 6.18 3.63 15.74
N ILE A 208 5.69 4.34 14.74
CA ILE A 208 4.25 4.41 14.40
C ILE A 208 3.74 3.02 14.02
N ASP A 209 4.43 2.33 13.11
CA ASP A 209 4.05 1.00 12.64
C ASP A 209 4.01 -0.02 13.79
N ARG A 210 5.02 -0.03 14.66
CA ARG A 210 5.07 -0.90 15.85
C ARG A 210 3.93 -0.61 16.82
N ASN A 211 3.63 0.66 17.07
CA ASN A 211 2.53 1.04 17.97
C ASN A 211 1.17 0.63 17.37
N PHE A 212 1.01 0.75 16.04
CA PHE A 212 -0.19 0.29 15.36
C PHE A 212 -0.36 -1.22 15.48
N ILE A 213 0.68 -2.00 15.19
CA ILE A 213 0.65 -3.47 15.28
C ILE A 213 0.35 -3.94 16.73
N LYS A 214 0.91 -3.27 17.75
CA LYS A 214 0.65 -3.61 19.16
C LYS A 214 -0.83 -3.56 19.55
N GLN A 215 -1.64 -2.75 18.87
CA GLN A 215 -3.08 -2.65 19.14
C GLN A 215 -3.85 -3.95 18.76
N PHE A 216 -3.28 -4.73 17.84
CA PHE A 216 -3.87 -5.98 17.34
C PHE A 216 -3.28 -7.24 17.98
N HIS A 217 -2.24 -7.10 18.82
CA HIS A 217 -1.78 -8.23 19.64
C HIS A 217 -2.84 -8.54 20.69
N LEU A 218 -3.59 -9.59 20.48
CA LEU A 218 -4.48 -10.17 21.50
C LEU A 218 -3.62 -10.41 22.76
N LYS A 219 -4.03 -9.86 23.89
CA LYS A 219 -3.45 -10.21 25.18
C LYS A 219 -3.56 -11.72 25.32
N LYS A 220 -2.45 -12.45 25.29
CA LYS A 220 -2.43 -13.87 25.62
C LYS A 220 -3.11 -14.00 26.97
N GLY A 221 -4.32 -14.59 27.02
CA GLY A 221 -4.94 -14.94 28.29
C GLY A 221 -6.40 -14.60 28.52
N LYS A 222 -7.24 -14.41 27.50
CA LYS A 222 -8.70 -14.48 27.71
C LYS A 222 -9.36 -15.09 26.47
N MET A 223 -9.21 -16.38 26.28
CA MET A 223 -10.24 -17.10 25.54
C MET A 223 -11.50 -17.11 26.44
N PRO A 224 -12.67 -16.73 25.92
CA PRO A 224 -13.90 -16.97 26.65
C PRO A 224 -14.01 -18.48 26.86
N LYS A 225 -14.20 -18.90 28.13
CA LYS A 225 -14.54 -20.28 28.43
C LYS A 225 -15.79 -20.63 27.63
N LYS A 226 -15.70 -21.68 26.80
CA LYS A 226 -16.89 -22.25 26.18
C LYS A 226 -17.85 -22.64 27.31
N GLY A 227 -18.98 -21.94 27.40
CA GLY A 227 -20.17 -22.39 28.11
C GLY A 227 -20.88 -23.45 27.31
#